data_08eefbaba0e2788b66b6e0b9ea94b4fa
#
_entry.id   08eefbaba0e2788b66b6e0b9ea94b4fa
#
_cell.length_a   1.000
_cell.length_b   1.000
_cell.length_c   1.000
_cell.angle_alpha   90.00
_cell.angle_beta   90.00
_cell.angle_gamma   90.00
#
_symmetry.space_group_name_H-M   'P 1'
#
loop_
_entity.id
_entity.type
_entity.pdbx_description
1 polymer ?
#
loop_
_entity_poly.entity_id
_entity_poly.type
_entity_poly.pdbx_seq_one_letter_code
_entity_poly.pdbx_strand_id
1 'polypeptide(L)'
;VKDRRPFEVIESRQMDHLRVFHDVARSLTSSLELEEILGAIMNKMAQFFGPERWSLLMVDEKAGELYYAIAVAENAESLKGLRVPLGEGVAGWVAATGNPLVVPDVALDAHWSAFANKHPDLKIKSIACVPVKSGNTTLGVIQLLNSKLDLMSEYSISFLRILCDYAAIAIQNARSMTLIQELTITDDVTGLFNARHLYTMLEEQVAKRGAFSLMFVDLDYFKSVNDTHGHLVGSRLLAEIGGLMKRSLGPNNAAFRYGGDEFVALLPGMGKAAATGTTMALSDDLRAARFLEGAGLSLSVSGSFGLATYPEDGDTVATILRSADTMMYEAKVTRDNVAVAGRGLVGRPHAARTGSGSRQAVGEIYAGREALPRDR
;
A
#
# COMPACT_ATOMS: atom_id res chain seq x y z
N VAL A 1 13.94 56.75 -9.11
CA VAL A 1 13.79 55.44 -8.46
C VAL A 1 13.23 55.74 -7.09
N LYS A 2 11.90 55.54 -6.89
CA LYS A 2 11.18 55.83 -5.66
C LYS A 2 11.46 54.75 -4.62
N ASP A 3 11.98 55.20 -3.51
CA ASP A 3 12.14 54.46 -2.26
C ASP A 3 10.78 53.86 -1.87
N ARG A 4 10.61 52.53 -2.04
CA ARG A 4 9.44 51.85 -1.49
C ARG A 4 9.64 51.80 0.04
N ARG A 5 8.67 52.35 0.75
CA ARG A 5 8.72 52.46 2.22
C ARG A 5 8.93 51.06 2.85
N PRO A 6 9.73 50.91 3.92
CA PRO A 6 10.01 49.67 4.59
C PRO A 6 8.75 48.88 4.97
N PHE A 7 7.66 49.55 5.22
CA PHE A 7 6.36 48.93 5.58
C PHE A 7 5.73 48.14 4.45
N GLU A 8 5.78 48.60 3.18
CA GLU A 8 5.20 47.85 2.04
C GLU A 8 5.95 46.56 1.74
N VAL A 9 7.23 46.49 2.06
CA VAL A 9 8.06 45.26 1.90
C VAL A 9 7.75 44.26 2.97
N ILE A 10 7.46 44.69 4.19
CA ILE A 10 7.11 43.81 5.32
C ILE A 10 5.70 43.23 5.11
N GLU A 11 4.72 44.03 4.71
CA GLU A 11 3.36 43.56 4.40
C GLU A 11 3.34 42.58 3.22
N SER A 12 4.10 42.82 2.17
CA SER A 12 4.21 41.88 1.04
C SER A 12 4.76 40.52 1.45
N ARG A 13 5.80 40.50 2.26
CA ARG A 13 6.36 39.23 2.78
C ARG A 13 5.40 38.48 3.68
N GLN A 14 4.66 39.17 4.55
CA GLN A 14 3.67 38.52 5.43
C GLN A 14 2.52 37.91 4.62
N MET A 15 2.07 38.58 3.55
CA MET A 15 1.03 38.04 2.66
C MET A 15 1.51 36.80 1.89
N ASP A 16 2.77 36.77 1.47
CA ASP A 16 3.33 35.61 0.77
C ASP A 16 3.40 34.38 1.69
N HIS A 17 3.69 34.57 2.97
CA HIS A 17 3.71 33.46 3.95
C HIS A 17 2.33 32.92 4.26
N LEU A 18 1.33 33.79 4.43
CA LEU A 18 -0.05 33.35 4.62
C LEU A 18 -0.55 32.51 3.45
N ARG A 19 -0.15 32.87 2.21
CA ARG A 19 -0.44 32.05 1.02
C ARG A 19 0.23 30.69 1.08
N VAL A 20 1.51 30.63 1.46
CA VAL A 20 2.22 29.35 1.58
C VAL A 20 1.54 28.45 2.62
N PHE A 21 1.20 28.98 3.81
CA PHE A 21 0.49 28.21 4.82
C PHE A 21 -0.89 27.75 4.35
N HIS A 22 -1.63 28.60 3.69
CA HIS A 22 -2.92 28.22 3.11
C HIS A 22 -2.79 27.11 2.08
N ASP A 23 -1.81 27.19 1.17
CA ASP A 23 -1.57 26.19 0.13
C ASP A 23 -1.14 24.85 0.75
N VAL A 24 -0.26 24.86 1.77
CA VAL A 24 0.17 23.67 2.47
C VAL A 24 -1.00 23.05 3.25
N ALA A 25 -1.77 23.86 4.00
CA ALA A 25 -2.94 23.38 4.72
C ALA A 25 -3.98 22.76 3.76
N ARG A 26 -4.16 23.34 2.59
CA ARG A 26 -5.03 22.79 1.54
C ARG A 26 -4.51 21.45 1.02
N SER A 27 -3.20 21.30 0.82
CA SER A 27 -2.59 20.04 0.39
C SER A 27 -2.83 18.92 1.40
N LEU A 28 -2.80 19.21 2.71
CA LEU A 28 -3.11 18.24 3.77
C LEU A 28 -4.56 17.70 3.72
N THR A 29 -5.46 18.45 3.08
CA THR A 29 -6.89 18.09 3.01
C THR A 29 -7.32 17.59 1.63
N SER A 30 -6.49 17.76 0.60
CA SER A 30 -6.83 17.46 -0.80
C SER A 30 -6.24 16.15 -1.33
N SER A 31 -5.24 15.58 -0.67
CA SER A 31 -4.65 14.29 -1.03
C SER A 31 -4.62 13.35 0.17
N LEU A 32 -4.79 12.06 -0.08
CA LEU A 32 -4.59 10.97 0.89
C LEU A 32 -3.19 10.35 0.76
N GLU A 33 -2.45 10.69 -0.30
CA GLU A 33 -1.12 10.16 -0.57
C GLU A 33 -0.05 10.96 0.18
N LEU A 34 0.63 10.31 1.13
CA LEU A 34 1.65 10.93 1.97
C LEU A 34 2.76 11.59 1.13
N GLU A 35 3.21 10.92 0.07
CA GLU A 35 4.29 11.40 -0.79
C GLU A 35 3.92 12.70 -1.51
N GLU A 36 2.67 12.82 -1.97
CA GLU A 36 2.18 14.06 -2.60
C GLU A 36 2.14 15.22 -1.62
N ILE A 37 1.65 14.98 -0.40
CA ILE A 37 1.58 16.01 0.66
C ILE A 37 2.99 16.48 1.03
N LEU A 38 3.88 15.54 1.33
CA LEU A 38 5.26 15.86 1.69
C LEU A 38 5.99 16.56 0.54
N GLY A 39 5.78 16.11 -0.72
CA GLY A 39 6.30 16.75 -1.92
C GLY A 39 5.84 18.20 -2.05
N ALA A 40 4.57 18.49 -1.79
CA ALA A 40 4.02 19.86 -1.83
C ALA A 40 4.64 20.75 -0.76
N ILE A 41 4.78 20.27 0.48
CA ILE A 41 5.44 20.99 1.58
C ILE A 41 6.89 21.29 1.21
N MET A 42 7.62 20.30 0.74
CA MET A 42 9.02 20.42 0.40
C MET A 42 9.24 21.37 -0.79
N ASN A 43 8.37 21.35 -1.81
CA ASN A 43 8.42 22.29 -2.92
C ASN A 43 8.18 23.74 -2.47
N LYS A 44 7.27 23.96 -1.53
CA LYS A 44 7.05 25.30 -0.95
C LYS A 44 8.27 25.77 -0.15
N MET A 45 8.89 24.89 0.62
CA MET A 45 10.17 25.18 1.28
C MET A 45 11.26 25.57 0.29
N ALA A 46 11.40 24.82 -0.81
CA ALA A 46 12.38 25.10 -1.85
C ALA A 46 12.15 26.46 -2.52
N GLN A 47 10.90 26.81 -2.82
CA GLN A 47 10.55 28.11 -3.39
C GLN A 47 10.91 29.27 -2.46
N PHE A 48 10.73 29.08 -1.15
CA PHE A 48 10.97 30.13 -0.17
C PHE A 48 12.47 30.28 0.19
N PHE A 49 13.15 29.18 0.49
CA PHE A 49 14.53 29.20 0.97
C PHE A 49 15.56 29.15 -0.15
N GLY A 50 15.18 28.76 -1.36
CA GLY A 50 16.06 28.64 -2.52
C GLY A 50 17.33 27.80 -2.26
N PRO A 51 17.23 26.64 -1.59
CA PRO A 51 18.38 25.78 -1.36
C PRO A 51 18.84 25.17 -2.67
N GLU A 52 20.16 24.88 -2.78
CA GLU A 52 20.66 24.10 -3.93
C GLU A 52 20.17 22.64 -3.88
N ARG A 53 20.04 22.11 -2.67
CA ARG A 53 19.58 20.74 -2.40
C ARG A 53 18.75 20.71 -1.14
N TRP A 54 17.77 19.80 -1.11
CA TRP A 54 16.98 19.58 0.07
C TRP A 54 16.53 18.12 0.16
N SER A 55 16.28 17.65 1.36
CA SER A 55 15.85 16.28 1.62
C SER A 55 15.00 16.18 2.87
N LEU A 56 14.11 15.19 2.86
CA LEU A 56 13.43 14.67 4.03
C LEU A 56 14.00 13.29 4.34
N LEU A 57 14.57 13.15 5.52
CA LEU A 57 15.02 11.86 6.05
C LEU A 57 14.04 11.39 7.11
N MET A 58 13.65 10.14 7.08
CA MET A 58 12.75 9.52 8.04
C MET A 58 13.52 8.65 9.02
N VAL A 59 13.05 8.59 10.27
CA VAL A 59 13.62 7.72 11.29
C VAL A 59 13.10 6.30 11.11
N ASP A 60 14.02 5.35 10.98
CA ASP A 60 13.80 3.93 11.14
C ASP A 60 14.13 3.54 12.59
N GLU A 61 13.10 3.49 13.43
CA GLU A 61 13.27 3.21 14.88
C GLU A 61 13.88 1.82 15.14
N LYS A 62 13.58 0.85 14.27
CA LYS A 62 14.08 -0.53 14.43
C LYS A 62 15.58 -0.64 14.11
N ALA A 63 16.01 0.07 13.08
CA ALA A 63 17.41 0.08 12.65
C ALA A 63 18.26 1.10 13.44
N GLY A 64 17.64 2.09 14.08
CA GLY A 64 18.36 3.18 14.74
C GLY A 64 19.02 4.15 13.76
N GLU A 65 18.45 4.31 12.57
CA GLU A 65 19.03 5.06 11.45
C GLU A 65 18.01 5.97 10.79
N LEU A 66 18.52 6.93 10.02
CA LEU A 66 17.74 7.72 9.08
C LEU A 66 17.88 7.17 7.67
N TYR A 67 16.81 7.22 6.88
CA TYR A 67 16.80 6.97 5.45
C TYR A 67 16.22 8.13 4.67
N TYR A 68 16.69 8.33 3.43
CA TYR A 68 16.16 9.38 2.55
C TYR A 68 14.79 8.96 2.00
N ALA A 69 13.74 9.62 2.47
CA ALA A 69 12.39 9.44 1.94
C ALA A 69 12.16 10.30 0.69
N ILE A 70 12.60 11.56 0.73
CA ILE A 70 12.54 12.48 -0.41
C ILE A 70 13.89 13.20 -0.50
N ALA A 71 14.43 13.30 -1.71
CA ALA A 71 15.61 14.09 -1.98
C ALA A 71 15.48 14.80 -3.33
N VAL A 72 15.82 16.09 -3.36
CA VAL A 72 15.94 16.89 -4.59
C VAL A 72 17.36 17.43 -4.68
N ALA A 73 18.13 16.83 -5.57
CA ALA A 73 19.52 17.16 -5.87
C ALA A 73 19.83 16.69 -7.30
N GLU A 74 20.91 17.20 -7.92
CA GLU A 74 21.37 16.73 -9.23
C GLU A 74 21.66 15.21 -9.27
N ASN A 75 21.99 14.61 -8.10
CA ASN A 75 22.28 13.19 -7.94
C ASN A 75 21.32 12.52 -6.94
N ALA A 76 20.02 12.85 -6.99
CA ALA A 76 19.02 12.32 -6.03
C ALA A 76 18.98 10.78 -5.99
N GLU A 77 19.19 10.12 -7.13
CA GLU A 77 19.23 8.65 -7.22
C GLU A 77 20.38 8.03 -6.39
N SER A 78 21.53 8.71 -6.28
CA SER A 78 22.65 8.22 -5.48
C SER A 78 22.41 8.31 -3.96
N LEU A 79 21.40 9.07 -3.54
CA LEU A 79 21.00 9.19 -2.14
C LEU A 79 19.98 8.10 -1.74
N LYS A 80 19.31 7.48 -2.71
CA LYS A 80 18.41 6.35 -2.46
C LYS A 80 19.21 5.18 -1.91
N GLY A 81 18.84 4.70 -0.74
CA GLY A 81 19.52 3.59 -0.05
C GLY A 81 20.65 4.01 0.92
N LEU A 82 21.03 5.29 0.94
CA LEU A 82 21.92 5.77 1.99
C LEU A 82 21.21 5.80 3.34
N ARG A 83 21.90 5.33 4.37
CA ARG A 83 21.48 5.33 5.75
C ARG A 83 22.42 6.20 6.58
N VAL A 84 21.86 6.94 7.54
CA VAL A 84 22.64 7.79 8.45
C VAL A 84 22.29 7.36 9.88
N PRO A 85 23.26 6.85 10.66
CA PRO A 85 23.04 6.47 12.05
C PRO A 85 22.55 7.65 12.88
N LEU A 86 21.64 7.40 13.84
CA LEU A 86 21.21 8.42 14.79
C LEU A 86 22.41 8.91 15.60
N GLY A 87 22.54 10.23 15.74
CA GLY A 87 23.68 10.87 16.38
C GLY A 87 24.87 11.14 15.48
N GLU A 88 24.92 10.60 14.26
CA GLU A 88 26.02 10.82 13.32
C GLU A 88 25.71 11.95 12.33
N GLY A 89 26.68 12.84 12.11
CA GLY A 89 26.52 14.01 11.24
C GLY A 89 25.45 14.98 11.74
N VAL A 90 25.16 16.00 10.93
CA VAL A 90 24.18 17.04 11.31
C VAL A 90 22.77 16.47 11.39
N ALA A 91 22.36 15.67 10.41
CA ALA A 91 21.01 15.09 10.38
C ALA A 91 20.79 14.07 11.51
N GLY A 92 21.76 13.18 11.76
CA GLY A 92 21.66 12.18 12.82
C GLY A 92 21.66 12.83 14.21
N TRP A 93 22.43 13.89 14.41
CA TRP A 93 22.40 14.65 15.66
C TRP A 93 21.05 15.33 15.91
N VAL A 94 20.50 15.99 14.88
CA VAL A 94 19.16 16.61 14.96
C VAL A 94 18.08 15.56 15.23
N ALA A 95 18.18 14.40 14.62
CA ALA A 95 17.23 13.31 14.85
C ALA A 95 17.31 12.78 16.29
N ALA A 96 18.51 12.61 16.83
CA ALA A 96 18.74 12.07 18.16
C ALA A 96 18.35 13.06 19.26
N THR A 97 18.64 14.36 19.07
CA THR A 97 18.39 15.39 20.10
C THR A 97 17.02 16.04 20.00
N GLY A 98 16.39 15.99 18.81
CA GLY A 98 15.15 16.71 18.52
C GLY A 98 15.29 18.22 18.51
N ASN A 99 16.53 18.75 18.41
CA ASN A 99 16.83 20.19 18.36
C ASN A 99 17.26 20.58 16.94
N PRO A 100 16.79 21.72 16.40
CA PRO A 100 17.26 22.19 15.09
C PRO A 100 18.73 22.62 15.18
N LEU A 101 19.44 22.44 14.08
CA LEU A 101 20.84 22.86 13.95
C LEU A 101 21.04 23.59 12.60
N VAL A 102 21.57 24.80 12.66
CA VAL A 102 21.97 25.59 11.50
C VAL A 102 23.48 25.77 11.51
N VAL A 103 24.12 25.31 10.44
CA VAL A 103 25.58 25.37 10.26
C VAL A 103 25.87 26.29 9.08
N PRO A 104 26.27 27.56 9.31
CA PRO A 104 26.53 28.53 8.25
C PRO A 104 27.77 28.17 7.41
N ASP A 105 28.78 27.55 8.05
CA ASP A 105 30.00 27.07 7.42
C ASP A 105 30.32 25.67 7.98
N VAL A 106 30.12 24.67 7.15
CA VAL A 106 30.34 23.26 7.54
C VAL A 106 31.81 22.94 7.80
N ALA A 107 32.75 23.73 7.29
CA ALA A 107 34.16 23.52 7.52
C ALA A 107 34.56 23.73 8.99
N LEU A 108 33.75 24.48 9.73
CA LEU A 108 33.94 24.82 11.13
C LEU A 108 33.12 23.95 12.09
N ASP A 109 32.30 23.04 11.57
CA ASP A 109 31.38 22.23 12.39
C ASP A 109 31.89 20.81 12.63
N ALA A 110 31.93 20.44 13.92
CA ALA A 110 32.46 19.14 14.35
C ALA A 110 31.57 17.94 13.91
N HIS A 111 30.25 18.12 13.83
CA HIS A 111 29.31 17.06 13.41
C HIS A 111 29.45 16.78 11.92
N TRP A 112 29.71 17.84 11.12
CA TRP A 112 29.94 17.69 9.67
C TRP A 112 31.26 17.02 9.35
N SER A 113 32.34 17.39 10.04
CA SER A 113 33.70 16.89 9.73
C SER A 113 33.80 15.37 9.76
N ALA A 114 33.13 14.73 10.72
CA ALA A 114 33.08 13.27 10.81
C ALA A 114 32.35 12.63 9.63
N PHE A 115 31.27 13.24 9.16
CA PHE A 115 30.47 12.78 8.04
C PHE A 115 31.15 13.04 6.69
N ALA A 116 31.76 14.23 6.52
CA ALA A 116 32.43 14.64 5.28
C ALA A 116 33.61 13.72 4.89
N ASN A 117 34.31 13.20 5.90
CA ASN A 117 35.43 12.25 5.66
C ASN A 117 34.95 10.94 5.00
N LYS A 118 33.66 10.56 5.20
CA LYS A 118 33.07 9.37 4.59
C LYS A 118 32.47 9.67 3.20
N HIS A 119 32.20 10.95 2.91
CA HIS A 119 31.50 11.39 1.68
C HIS A 119 32.19 12.60 1.04
N PRO A 120 33.45 12.46 0.54
CA PRO A 120 34.26 13.58 0.07
C PRO A 120 33.69 14.30 -1.17
N ASP A 121 32.84 13.66 -1.93
CA ASP A 121 32.23 14.22 -3.15
C ASP A 121 31.14 15.24 -2.89
N LEU A 122 30.67 15.36 -1.65
CA LEU A 122 29.61 16.29 -1.27
C LEU A 122 30.17 17.70 -1.04
N LYS A 123 30.02 18.58 -2.05
CA LYS A 123 30.39 20.00 -1.96
C LYS A 123 29.30 20.80 -1.23
N ILE A 124 29.28 20.74 0.10
CA ILE A 124 28.34 21.47 0.95
C ILE A 124 29.09 22.61 1.65
N LYS A 125 28.45 23.78 1.70
CA LYS A 125 28.97 24.98 2.38
C LYS A 125 28.19 25.28 3.66
N SER A 126 26.86 25.16 3.59
CA SER A 126 25.99 25.42 4.73
C SER A 126 24.88 24.38 4.81
N ILE A 127 24.41 24.13 6.04
CA ILE A 127 23.34 23.18 6.33
C ILE A 127 22.36 23.81 7.30
N ALA A 128 21.05 23.68 7.03
CA ALA A 128 20.01 23.83 8.03
C ALA A 128 19.27 22.49 8.16
N CYS A 129 19.21 21.99 9.37
CA CYS A 129 18.50 20.79 9.72
C CYS A 129 17.43 21.09 10.77
N VAL A 130 16.19 20.72 10.50
CA VAL A 130 15.06 20.92 11.43
C VAL A 130 14.34 19.60 11.65
N PRO A 131 14.06 19.22 12.91
CA PRO A 131 13.37 17.97 13.19
C PRO A 131 11.89 18.07 12.84
N VAL A 132 11.35 17.01 12.28
CA VAL A 132 9.92 16.77 12.11
C VAL A 132 9.46 15.99 13.32
N LYS A 133 8.67 16.61 14.21
CA LYS A 133 8.33 16.04 15.52
C LYS A 133 6.84 15.84 15.70
N SER A 134 6.49 14.77 16.39
CA SER A 134 5.16 14.58 16.99
C SER A 134 5.32 14.44 18.49
N GLY A 135 4.91 15.47 19.24
CA GLY A 135 5.20 15.58 20.65
C GLY A 135 6.71 15.56 20.93
N ASN A 136 7.18 14.59 21.68
CA ASN A 136 8.60 14.43 21.99
C ASN A 136 9.36 13.49 21.03
N THR A 137 8.66 12.83 20.12
CA THR A 137 9.25 11.86 19.19
C THR A 137 9.67 12.55 17.90
N THR A 138 10.90 12.35 17.44
CA THR A 138 11.37 12.79 16.13
C THR A 138 11.00 11.74 15.09
N LEU A 139 10.15 12.11 14.14
CA LEU A 139 9.69 11.25 13.03
C LEU A 139 10.66 11.28 11.86
N GLY A 140 11.37 12.39 11.71
CA GLY A 140 12.30 12.63 10.60
C GLY A 140 13.01 13.96 10.74
N VAL A 141 13.80 14.31 9.73
CA VAL A 141 14.57 15.55 9.67
C VAL A 141 14.45 16.15 8.27
N ILE A 142 14.14 17.42 8.17
CA ILE A 142 14.25 18.19 6.94
C ILE A 142 15.61 18.86 6.90
N GLN A 143 16.31 18.67 5.79
CA GLN A 143 17.64 19.20 5.55
C GLN A 143 17.66 20.10 4.32
N LEU A 144 18.14 21.32 4.49
CA LEU A 144 18.38 22.31 3.44
C LEU A 144 19.87 22.54 3.30
N LEU A 145 20.41 22.40 2.09
CA LEU A 145 21.83 22.56 1.81
C LEU A 145 22.06 23.78 0.92
N ASN A 146 23.08 24.56 1.24
CA ASN A 146 23.49 25.74 0.49
C ASN A 146 22.32 26.71 0.21
N SER A 147 21.54 27.04 1.25
CA SER A 147 20.43 27.99 1.12
C SER A 147 20.93 29.40 0.81
N LYS A 148 20.17 30.11 -0.02
CA LYS A 148 20.43 31.51 -0.41
C LYS A 148 19.91 32.52 0.63
N LEU A 149 19.04 32.10 1.56
CA LEU A 149 18.48 32.95 2.62
C LEU A 149 19.32 32.83 3.88
N ASP A 150 19.25 33.90 4.69
CA ASP A 150 19.77 33.88 6.05
C ASP A 150 18.94 32.94 6.91
N LEU A 151 19.43 31.72 7.06
CA LEU A 151 18.82 30.66 7.87
C LEU A 151 19.01 30.91 9.38
N MET A 152 19.85 31.87 9.77
CA MET A 152 20.09 32.23 11.17
C MET A 152 19.02 33.18 11.74
N SER A 153 18.19 33.80 10.90
CA SER A 153 17.12 34.66 11.37
C SER A 153 16.07 33.84 12.11
N GLU A 154 15.60 34.33 13.26
CA GLU A 154 14.51 33.72 14.05
C GLU A 154 13.27 33.48 13.20
N TYR A 155 13.06 34.36 12.24
CA TYR A 155 11.96 34.28 11.30
C TYR A 155 12.06 33.06 10.38
N SER A 156 13.22 32.83 9.75
CA SER A 156 13.46 31.66 8.89
C SER A 156 13.31 30.35 9.65
N ILE A 157 13.84 30.30 10.87
CA ILE A 157 13.74 29.11 11.74
C ILE A 157 12.27 28.85 12.13
N SER A 158 11.53 29.90 12.50
CA SER A 158 10.11 29.76 12.86
C SER A 158 9.27 29.29 11.69
N PHE A 159 9.53 29.80 10.47
CA PHE A 159 8.85 29.38 9.28
C PHE A 159 9.13 27.91 8.94
N LEU A 160 10.39 27.47 9.01
CA LEU A 160 10.78 26.07 8.84
C LEU A 160 10.09 25.16 9.86
N ARG A 161 10.00 25.58 11.12
CA ARG A 161 9.33 24.80 12.18
C ARG A 161 7.86 24.56 11.84
N ILE A 162 7.13 25.60 11.42
CA ILE A 162 5.71 25.46 11.06
C ILE A 162 5.55 24.47 9.90
N LEU A 163 6.42 24.52 8.89
CA LEU A 163 6.37 23.57 7.78
C LEU A 163 6.72 22.13 8.23
N CYS A 164 7.66 21.98 9.16
CA CYS A 164 7.96 20.70 9.80
C CYS A 164 6.77 20.16 10.62
N ASP A 165 6.02 21.03 11.29
CA ASP A 165 4.81 20.64 12.03
C ASP A 165 3.73 20.11 11.07
N TYR A 166 3.53 20.75 9.91
CA TYR A 166 2.64 20.23 8.86
C TYR A 166 3.11 18.87 8.32
N ALA A 167 4.41 18.70 8.09
CA ALA A 167 4.97 17.41 7.68
C ALA A 167 4.74 16.34 8.75
N ALA A 168 4.91 16.67 10.03
CA ALA A 168 4.65 15.76 11.14
C ALA A 168 3.18 15.31 11.18
N ILE A 169 2.24 16.26 11.01
CA ILE A 169 0.81 15.95 10.95
C ILE A 169 0.50 15.01 9.80
N ALA A 170 1.05 15.26 8.59
CA ALA A 170 0.85 14.41 7.42
C ALA A 170 1.36 12.97 7.68
N ILE A 171 2.58 12.84 8.20
CA ILE A 171 3.19 11.54 8.51
C ILE A 171 2.37 10.80 9.57
N GLN A 172 1.91 11.49 10.61
CA GLN A 172 1.14 10.89 11.68
C GLN A 172 -0.25 10.44 11.20
N ASN A 173 -0.92 11.24 10.38
CA ASN A 173 -2.20 10.86 9.77
C ASN A 173 -2.05 9.62 8.88
N ALA A 174 -1.02 9.56 8.05
CA ALA A 174 -0.76 8.39 7.20
C ALA A 174 -0.47 7.13 8.05
N ARG A 175 0.37 7.23 9.09
CA ARG A 175 0.64 6.12 10.02
C ARG A 175 -0.63 5.66 10.75
N SER A 176 -1.47 6.61 11.21
CA SER A 176 -2.74 6.28 11.86
C SER A 176 -3.70 5.58 10.90
N MET A 177 -3.78 6.04 9.66
CA MET A 177 -4.60 5.41 8.62
C MET A 177 -4.15 3.98 8.32
N THR A 178 -2.84 3.77 8.17
CA THR A 178 -2.26 2.43 8.00
C THR A 178 -2.60 1.53 9.19
N LEU A 179 -2.44 2.02 10.43
CA LEU A 179 -2.78 1.26 11.64
C LEU A 179 -4.27 0.91 11.70
N ILE A 180 -5.16 1.85 11.36
CA ILE A 180 -6.61 1.59 11.30
C ILE A 180 -6.90 0.51 10.25
N GLN A 181 -6.30 0.59 9.07
CA GLN A 181 -6.42 -0.43 8.04
C GLN A 181 -5.86 -1.78 8.50
N GLU A 182 -4.81 -1.77 9.31
CA GLU A 182 -4.25 -2.98 9.92
C GLU A 182 -5.14 -3.62 10.98
N LEU A 183 -5.90 -2.84 11.70
CA LEU A 183 -6.84 -3.32 12.71
C LEU A 183 -8.16 -3.83 12.11
N THR A 184 -8.50 -3.44 10.87
CA THR A 184 -9.68 -3.98 10.19
C THR A 184 -9.42 -5.41 9.73
N ILE A 185 -10.30 -6.33 10.09
CA ILE A 185 -10.23 -7.74 9.69
C ILE A 185 -11.17 -8.08 8.54
N THR A 186 -11.97 -7.12 8.10
CA THR A 186 -13.00 -7.28 7.07
C THR A 186 -12.65 -6.49 5.81
N ASP A 187 -13.17 -6.95 4.68
CA ASP A 187 -13.19 -6.25 3.40
C ASP A 187 -14.43 -5.36 3.33
N ASP A 188 -14.24 -4.06 3.06
CA ASP A 188 -15.30 -3.05 3.09
C ASP A 188 -16.36 -3.23 2.00
N VAL A 189 -16.02 -3.90 0.89
CA VAL A 189 -16.94 -4.13 -0.24
C VAL A 189 -17.85 -5.32 0.03
N THR A 190 -17.29 -6.43 0.51
CA THR A 190 -17.99 -7.71 0.62
C THR A 190 -18.47 -8.03 2.03
N GLY A 191 -17.91 -7.37 3.06
CA GLY A 191 -18.16 -7.68 4.46
C GLY A 191 -17.63 -9.07 4.89
N LEU A 192 -16.83 -9.74 4.05
CA LEU A 192 -16.06 -10.92 4.37
C LEU A 192 -14.80 -10.53 5.13
N PHE A 193 -14.06 -11.51 5.64
CA PHE A 193 -12.71 -11.26 6.12
C PHE A 193 -11.78 -10.85 4.96
N ASN A 194 -10.77 -10.04 5.25
CA ASN A 194 -9.78 -9.62 4.26
C ASN A 194 -8.62 -10.63 4.17
N ALA A 195 -7.76 -10.47 3.15
CA ALA A 195 -6.62 -11.34 2.92
C ALA A 195 -5.64 -11.37 4.11
N ARG A 196 -5.43 -10.24 4.80
CA ARG A 196 -4.56 -10.18 5.98
C ARG A 196 -5.05 -11.09 7.09
N HIS A 197 -6.33 -11.05 7.40
CA HIS A 197 -6.92 -11.92 8.42
C HIS A 197 -6.86 -13.40 8.02
N LEU A 198 -6.92 -13.71 6.73
CA LEU A 198 -6.69 -15.07 6.22
C LEU A 198 -5.32 -15.60 6.65
N TYR A 199 -4.24 -14.82 6.44
CA TYR A 199 -2.89 -15.24 6.83
C TYR A 199 -2.79 -15.52 8.34
N THR A 200 -3.34 -14.63 9.17
CA THR A 200 -3.40 -14.82 10.64
C THR A 200 -4.11 -16.11 11.01
N MET A 201 -5.28 -16.36 10.43
CA MET A 201 -6.04 -17.58 10.71
C MET A 201 -5.33 -18.84 10.21
N LEU A 202 -4.66 -18.80 9.06
CA LEU A 202 -3.89 -19.93 8.54
C LEU A 202 -2.69 -20.25 9.44
N GLU A 203 -1.96 -19.24 9.90
CA GLU A 203 -0.85 -19.43 10.85
C GLU A 203 -1.33 -20.10 12.15
N GLU A 204 -2.47 -19.66 12.67
CA GLU A 204 -3.10 -20.30 13.84
C GLU A 204 -3.49 -21.75 13.59
N GLN A 205 -4.07 -22.06 12.43
CA GLN A 205 -4.48 -23.43 12.09
C GLN A 205 -3.25 -24.36 11.93
N VAL A 206 -2.21 -23.88 11.25
CA VAL A 206 -0.94 -24.62 11.09
C VAL A 206 -0.28 -24.86 12.47
N ALA A 207 -0.26 -23.84 13.34
CA ALA A 207 0.28 -23.96 14.70
C ALA A 207 -0.47 -25.01 15.56
N LYS A 208 -1.79 -25.10 15.40
CA LYS A 208 -2.63 -26.11 16.06
C LYS A 208 -2.42 -27.52 15.52
N ARG A 209 -1.74 -27.67 14.38
CA ARG A 209 -1.53 -28.96 13.66
C ARG A 209 -2.83 -29.71 13.37
N GLY A 210 -3.96 -29.02 13.32
CA GLY A 210 -5.26 -29.58 12.97
C GLY A 210 -5.44 -29.71 11.47
N ALA A 211 -6.12 -30.74 10.99
CA ALA A 211 -6.48 -30.81 9.57
C ALA A 211 -7.45 -29.69 9.21
N PHE A 212 -7.25 -29.07 8.06
CA PHE A 212 -8.17 -28.09 7.44
C PHE A 212 -8.05 -28.15 5.93
N SER A 213 -9.07 -27.65 5.24
CA SER A 213 -9.01 -27.47 3.80
C SER A 213 -9.12 -26.00 3.44
N LEU A 214 -8.48 -25.62 2.35
CA LEU A 214 -8.47 -24.28 1.79
C LEU A 214 -9.04 -24.30 0.38
N MET A 215 -10.07 -23.50 0.16
CA MET A 215 -10.71 -23.33 -1.14
C MET A 215 -10.36 -21.96 -1.70
N PHE A 216 -9.80 -21.92 -2.90
CA PHE A 216 -9.60 -20.70 -3.68
C PHE A 216 -10.71 -20.58 -4.73
N VAL A 217 -11.19 -19.37 -4.97
CA VAL A 217 -12.28 -19.09 -5.92
C VAL A 217 -11.93 -17.85 -6.73
N ASP A 218 -12.06 -17.94 -8.04
CA ASP A 218 -11.94 -16.82 -8.97
C ASP A 218 -13.23 -16.73 -9.81
N LEU A 219 -13.81 -15.53 -9.89
CA LEU A 219 -15.06 -15.32 -10.63
C LEU A 219 -14.79 -15.29 -12.13
N ASP A 220 -15.51 -16.14 -12.87
CA ASP A 220 -15.37 -16.19 -14.32
C ASP A 220 -15.97 -14.94 -14.97
N TYR A 221 -15.21 -14.32 -15.87
CA TYR A 221 -15.64 -13.17 -16.66
C TYR A 221 -16.04 -11.91 -15.87
N PHE A 222 -15.61 -11.77 -14.62
CA PHE A 222 -15.95 -10.59 -13.78
C PHE A 222 -15.52 -9.28 -14.44
N LYS A 223 -14.38 -9.25 -15.11
CA LYS A 223 -13.95 -8.09 -15.90
C LYS A 223 -14.99 -7.65 -16.93
N SER A 224 -15.65 -8.59 -17.60
CA SER A 224 -16.71 -8.27 -18.55
C SER A 224 -17.92 -7.59 -17.91
N VAL A 225 -18.24 -7.92 -16.65
CA VAL A 225 -19.27 -7.23 -15.88
C VAL A 225 -18.88 -5.78 -15.64
N ASN A 226 -17.65 -5.53 -15.21
CA ASN A 226 -17.14 -4.17 -15.04
C ASN A 226 -17.13 -3.37 -16.34
N ASP A 227 -16.67 -3.96 -17.42
CA ASP A 227 -16.58 -3.32 -18.73
C ASP A 227 -17.97 -2.99 -19.30
N THR A 228 -18.99 -3.80 -18.99
CA THR A 228 -20.38 -3.63 -19.50
C THR A 228 -21.22 -2.72 -18.59
N HIS A 229 -21.12 -2.87 -17.28
CA HIS A 229 -22.03 -2.24 -16.31
C HIS A 229 -21.34 -1.22 -15.38
N GLY A 230 -20.00 -1.09 -15.47
CA GLY A 230 -19.21 -0.20 -14.64
C GLY A 230 -18.81 -0.79 -13.28
N HIS A 231 -17.75 -0.22 -12.69
CA HIS A 231 -17.15 -0.69 -11.44
C HIS A 231 -18.11 -0.66 -10.23
N LEU A 232 -19.08 0.27 -10.20
CA LEU A 232 -20.03 0.33 -9.11
C LEU A 232 -20.95 -0.89 -9.09
N VAL A 233 -21.38 -1.37 -10.26
CA VAL A 233 -22.18 -2.60 -10.41
C VAL A 233 -21.32 -3.80 -10.04
N GLY A 234 -20.08 -3.86 -10.48
CA GLY A 234 -19.15 -4.91 -10.08
C GLY A 234 -18.94 -4.99 -8.56
N SER A 235 -18.78 -3.86 -7.89
CA SER A 235 -18.64 -3.82 -6.43
C SER A 235 -19.91 -4.34 -5.71
N ARG A 236 -21.09 -3.99 -6.17
CA ARG A 236 -22.35 -4.52 -5.64
C ARG A 236 -22.49 -6.02 -5.87
N LEU A 237 -22.08 -6.49 -7.04
CA LEU A 237 -22.05 -7.92 -7.35
C LEU A 237 -21.13 -8.69 -6.39
N LEU A 238 -19.92 -8.17 -6.15
CA LEU A 238 -18.99 -8.76 -5.17
C LEU A 238 -19.57 -8.81 -3.76
N ALA A 239 -20.30 -7.78 -3.34
CA ALA A 239 -21.00 -7.75 -2.04
C ALA A 239 -22.08 -8.86 -1.92
N GLU A 240 -22.89 -9.05 -2.96
CA GLU A 240 -23.91 -10.10 -2.95
C GLU A 240 -23.30 -11.50 -3.00
N ILE A 241 -22.19 -11.70 -3.75
CA ILE A 241 -21.44 -12.96 -3.77
C ILE A 241 -20.83 -13.23 -2.39
N GLY A 242 -20.24 -12.23 -1.74
CA GLY A 242 -19.75 -12.34 -0.37
C GLY A 242 -20.85 -12.80 0.60
N GLY A 243 -22.04 -12.22 0.47
CA GLY A 243 -23.23 -12.64 1.24
C GLY A 243 -23.64 -14.09 0.95
N LEU A 244 -23.61 -14.52 -0.31
CA LEU A 244 -23.85 -15.92 -0.70
C LEU A 244 -22.86 -16.85 -0.02
N MET A 245 -21.55 -16.59 -0.19
CA MET A 245 -20.48 -17.42 0.40
C MET A 245 -20.64 -17.58 1.90
N LYS A 246 -20.94 -16.46 2.60
CA LYS A 246 -21.13 -16.49 4.06
C LYS A 246 -22.30 -17.39 4.49
N ARG A 247 -23.39 -17.38 3.71
CA ARG A 247 -24.57 -18.24 3.98
C ARG A 247 -24.27 -19.71 3.65
N SER A 248 -23.71 -19.98 2.48
CA SER A 248 -23.46 -21.36 2.01
C SER A 248 -22.40 -22.09 2.81
N LEU A 249 -21.37 -21.38 3.29
CA LEU A 249 -20.30 -21.96 4.10
C LEU A 249 -20.71 -22.21 5.56
N GLY A 250 -21.66 -21.43 6.07
CA GLY A 250 -22.12 -21.54 7.46
C GLY A 250 -21.10 -21.02 8.51
N PRO A 251 -21.47 -21.04 9.81
CA PRO A 251 -20.74 -20.33 10.86
C PRO A 251 -19.40 -20.95 11.27
N ASN A 252 -19.15 -22.22 10.96
CA ASN A 252 -17.92 -22.94 11.35
C ASN A 252 -16.78 -22.74 10.35
N ASN A 253 -17.05 -22.10 9.21
CA ASN A 253 -16.10 -21.84 8.15
C ASN A 253 -15.91 -20.34 7.98
N ALA A 254 -14.76 -19.95 7.47
CA ALA A 254 -14.44 -18.54 7.24
C ALA A 254 -14.30 -18.25 5.75
N ALA A 255 -14.93 -17.15 5.30
CA ALA A 255 -14.82 -16.66 3.94
C ALA A 255 -14.05 -15.34 3.92
N PHE A 256 -13.20 -15.19 2.92
CA PHE A 256 -12.29 -14.07 2.74
C PHE A 256 -12.40 -13.53 1.32
N ARG A 257 -12.24 -12.23 1.17
CA ARG A 257 -11.87 -11.66 -0.12
C ARG A 257 -10.36 -11.56 -0.20
N TYR A 258 -9.76 -12.26 -1.14
CA TYR A 258 -8.30 -12.30 -1.30
C TYR A 258 -7.80 -11.08 -2.09
N GLY A 259 -8.51 -10.68 -3.14
CA GLY A 259 -8.23 -9.47 -3.92
C GLY A 259 -9.07 -9.45 -5.20
N GLY A 260 -9.39 -8.27 -5.72
CA GLY A 260 -10.15 -8.15 -6.97
C GLY A 260 -11.44 -8.98 -6.96
N ASP A 261 -11.49 -10.00 -7.79
CA ASP A 261 -12.55 -11.00 -7.96
C ASP A 261 -12.22 -12.38 -7.38
N GLU A 262 -11.17 -12.45 -6.55
CA GLU A 262 -10.69 -13.67 -5.92
C GLU A 262 -11.19 -13.78 -4.47
N PHE A 263 -11.67 -14.96 -4.11
CA PHE A 263 -12.14 -15.28 -2.78
C PHE A 263 -11.46 -16.54 -2.25
N VAL A 264 -11.40 -16.66 -0.94
CA VAL A 264 -10.87 -17.84 -0.25
C VAL A 264 -11.85 -18.30 0.82
N ALA A 265 -11.96 -19.60 1.02
CA ALA A 265 -12.66 -20.16 2.17
C ALA A 265 -11.72 -21.09 2.95
N LEU A 266 -11.67 -20.88 4.27
CA LEU A 266 -10.99 -21.77 5.22
C LEU A 266 -12.03 -22.68 5.88
N LEU A 267 -11.79 -23.98 5.82
CA LEU A 267 -12.67 -25.05 6.27
C LEU A 267 -11.98 -25.85 7.41
N PRO A 268 -11.99 -25.35 8.64
CA PRO A 268 -11.32 -26.00 9.76
C PRO A 268 -11.91 -27.37 10.06
N GLY A 269 -11.05 -28.38 10.34
CA GLY A 269 -11.46 -29.73 10.64
C GLY A 269 -12.02 -30.54 9.45
N MET A 270 -12.11 -29.95 8.26
CA MET A 270 -12.59 -30.66 7.06
C MET A 270 -11.42 -31.29 6.31
N GLY A 271 -11.46 -32.60 6.16
CA GLY A 271 -10.58 -33.32 5.24
C GLY A 271 -11.06 -33.23 3.78
N LYS A 272 -10.21 -33.62 2.84
CA LYS A 272 -10.37 -33.47 1.38
C LYS A 272 -11.74 -33.89 0.84
N ALA A 273 -12.28 -35.01 1.29
CA ALA A 273 -13.57 -35.53 0.77
C ALA A 273 -14.76 -34.63 1.18
N ALA A 274 -14.85 -34.26 2.46
CA ALA A 274 -15.91 -33.36 2.95
C ALA A 274 -15.79 -31.97 2.33
N ALA A 275 -14.55 -31.43 2.27
CA ALA A 275 -14.29 -30.14 1.66
C ALA A 275 -14.62 -30.11 0.17
N THR A 276 -14.36 -31.22 -0.58
CA THR A 276 -14.78 -31.33 -1.98
C THR A 276 -16.29 -31.20 -2.12
N GLY A 277 -17.06 -31.87 -1.26
CA GLY A 277 -18.53 -31.74 -1.24
C GLY A 277 -19.01 -30.31 -0.99
N THR A 278 -18.40 -29.62 0.00
CA THR A 278 -18.69 -28.22 0.29
C THR A 278 -18.34 -27.29 -0.88
N THR A 279 -17.19 -27.54 -1.53
CA THR A 279 -16.76 -26.75 -2.69
C THR A 279 -17.73 -26.90 -3.87
N MET A 280 -18.19 -28.14 -4.15
CA MET A 280 -19.15 -28.40 -5.22
C MET A 280 -20.51 -27.76 -4.91
N ALA A 281 -20.98 -27.84 -3.66
CA ALA A 281 -22.23 -27.20 -3.25
C ALA A 281 -22.17 -25.68 -3.43
N LEU A 282 -21.08 -25.02 -3.00
CA LEU A 282 -20.89 -23.59 -3.20
C LEU A 282 -20.83 -23.22 -4.70
N SER A 283 -20.16 -24.03 -5.51
CA SER A 283 -20.13 -23.83 -6.97
C SER A 283 -21.51 -23.92 -7.59
N ASP A 284 -22.34 -24.87 -7.16
CA ASP A 284 -23.73 -25.01 -7.62
C ASP A 284 -24.60 -23.86 -7.15
N ASP A 285 -24.46 -23.40 -5.89
CA ASP A 285 -25.16 -22.24 -5.34
C ASP A 285 -24.82 -20.97 -6.12
N LEU A 286 -23.53 -20.73 -6.41
CA LEU A 286 -23.08 -19.57 -7.19
C LEU A 286 -23.68 -19.54 -8.59
N ARG A 287 -23.71 -20.69 -9.26
CA ARG A 287 -24.29 -20.85 -10.61
C ARG A 287 -25.78 -20.65 -10.62
N ALA A 288 -26.51 -21.16 -9.61
CA ALA A 288 -27.96 -21.06 -9.50
C ALA A 288 -28.42 -19.65 -9.13
N ALA A 289 -27.61 -18.88 -8.43
CA ALA A 289 -27.96 -17.56 -7.95
C ALA A 289 -28.21 -16.55 -9.09
N ARG A 290 -29.08 -15.59 -8.80
CA ARG A 290 -29.31 -14.40 -9.61
C ARG A 290 -28.98 -13.20 -8.75
N PHE A 291 -28.10 -12.36 -9.28
CA PHE A 291 -27.56 -11.22 -8.57
C PHE A 291 -28.12 -9.92 -9.09
N LEU A 292 -28.21 -8.92 -8.22
CA LEU A 292 -28.60 -7.54 -8.51
C LEU A 292 -30.06 -7.40 -9.02
N GLU A 293 -30.95 -8.34 -8.69
CA GLU A 293 -32.37 -8.27 -9.06
C GLU A 293 -33.04 -7.04 -8.44
N GLY A 294 -32.69 -6.68 -7.20
CA GLY A 294 -33.14 -5.47 -6.53
C GLY A 294 -32.73 -4.16 -7.20
N ALA A 295 -31.71 -4.20 -8.07
CA ALA A 295 -31.24 -3.07 -8.88
C ALA A 295 -31.78 -3.11 -10.33
N GLY A 296 -32.70 -4.00 -10.64
CA GLY A 296 -33.28 -4.17 -11.98
C GLY A 296 -32.36 -4.89 -12.97
N LEU A 297 -31.31 -5.56 -12.48
CA LEU A 297 -30.43 -6.43 -13.25
C LEU A 297 -30.63 -7.87 -12.80
N SER A 298 -30.37 -8.84 -13.69
CA SER A 298 -30.39 -10.26 -13.32
C SER A 298 -29.13 -10.92 -13.89
N LEU A 299 -28.05 -10.86 -13.09
CA LEU A 299 -26.75 -11.37 -13.50
C LEU A 299 -26.55 -12.79 -12.97
N SER A 300 -25.97 -13.64 -13.81
CA SER A 300 -25.45 -14.97 -13.44
C SER A 300 -23.94 -14.96 -13.53
N VAL A 301 -23.30 -15.53 -12.53
CA VAL A 301 -21.84 -15.63 -12.46
C VAL A 301 -21.45 -17.06 -12.13
N SER A 302 -20.40 -17.57 -12.77
CA SER A 302 -19.74 -18.80 -12.38
C SER A 302 -18.38 -18.51 -11.78
N GLY A 303 -17.76 -19.52 -11.22
CA GLY A 303 -16.42 -19.41 -10.66
C GLY A 303 -15.58 -20.65 -10.93
N SER A 304 -14.27 -20.45 -10.91
CA SER A 304 -13.25 -21.50 -10.95
C SER A 304 -12.75 -21.73 -9.54
N PHE A 305 -12.83 -22.99 -9.06
CA PHE A 305 -12.57 -23.36 -7.68
C PHE A 305 -11.36 -24.28 -7.59
N GLY A 306 -10.44 -23.99 -6.68
CA GLY A 306 -9.29 -24.83 -6.35
C GLY A 306 -9.34 -25.25 -4.90
N LEU A 307 -9.13 -26.51 -4.57
CA LEU A 307 -9.16 -27.07 -3.23
C LEU A 307 -7.85 -27.76 -2.91
N ALA A 308 -7.29 -27.45 -1.72
CA ALA A 308 -6.16 -28.14 -1.12
C ALA A 308 -6.40 -28.41 0.36
N THR A 309 -5.82 -29.49 0.91
CA THR A 309 -6.03 -29.94 2.29
C THR A 309 -4.70 -30.02 3.04
N TYR A 310 -4.62 -29.40 4.20
CA TYR A 310 -3.50 -29.47 5.13
C TYR A 310 -3.63 -30.71 6.03
N PRO A 311 -2.54 -31.45 6.28
CA PRO A 311 -1.18 -31.27 5.76
C PRO A 311 -0.88 -32.02 4.46
N GLU A 312 -1.88 -32.67 3.85
CA GLU A 312 -1.73 -33.61 2.70
C GLU A 312 -1.15 -32.90 1.46
N ASP A 313 -1.60 -31.68 1.17
CA ASP A 313 -1.25 -30.94 -0.06
C ASP A 313 -0.28 -29.78 0.21
N GLY A 314 0.13 -29.59 1.45
CA GLY A 314 1.08 -28.57 1.89
C GLY A 314 1.18 -28.54 3.41
N ASP A 315 2.38 -28.36 3.93
CA ASP A 315 2.72 -28.41 5.36
C ASP A 315 3.00 -27.01 5.98
N THR A 316 2.96 -25.97 5.18
CA THR A 316 3.11 -24.58 5.59
C THR A 316 2.01 -23.70 4.98
N VAL A 317 1.82 -22.49 5.54
CA VAL A 317 0.87 -21.52 4.99
C VAL A 317 1.16 -21.26 3.50
N ALA A 318 2.44 -21.07 3.15
CA ALA A 318 2.83 -20.78 1.79
C ALA A 318 2.57 -21.93 0.80
N THR A 319 2.82 -23.18 1.23
CA THR A 319 2.63 -24.35 0.38
C THR A 319 1.16 -24.67 0.18
N ILE A 320 0.33 -24.58 1.23
CA ILE A 320 -1.11 -24.86 1.11
C ILE A 320 -1.84 -23.82 0.27
N LEU A 321 -1.50 -22.53 0.44
CA LEU A 321 -2.03 -21.45 -0.43
C LEU A 321 -1.68 -21.69 -1.88
N ARG A 322 -0.41 -21.99 -2.17
CA ARG A 322 0.04 -22.28 -3.54
C ARG A 322 -0.67 -23.48 -4.14
N SER A 323 -0.89 -24.55 -3.37
CA SER A 323 -1.59 -25.73 -3.86
C SER A 323 -3.04 -25.42 -4.23
N ALA A 324 -3.77 -24.67 -3.39
CA ALA A 324 -5.14 -24.28 -3.67
C ALA A 324 -5.24 -23.31 -4.88
N ASP A 325 -4.34 -22.34 -4.96
CA ASP A 325 -4.23 -21.40 -6.09
C ASP A 325 -3.93 -22.13 -7.41
N THR A 326 -2.98 -23.09 -7.40
CA THR A 326 -2.65 -23.91 -8.58
C THR A 326 -3.87 -24.67 -9.07
N MET A 327 -4.65 -25.26 -8.17
CA MET A 327 -5.89 -25.97 -8.53
C MET A 327 -6.95 -25.02 -9.08
N MET A 328 -7.11 -23.84 -8.51
CA MET A 328 -8.01 -22.82 -9.04
C MET A 328 -7.62 -22.41 -10.46
N TYR A 329 -6.33 -22.21 -10.71
CA TYR A 329 -5.83 -21.94 -12.07
C TYR A 329 -6.09 -23.10 -13.04
N GLU A 330 -5.96 -24.36 -12.60
CA GLU A 330 -6.32 -25.54 -13.40
C GLU A 330 -7.82 -25.53 -13.74
N ALA A 331 -8.69 -25.25 -12.77
CA ALA A 331 -10.12 -25.10 -12.99
C ALA A 331 -10.45 -23.95 -13.96
N LYS A 332 -9.69 -22.86 -13.92
CA LYS A 332 -9.87 -21.66 -14.76
C LYS A 332 -9.62 -21.92 -16.25
N VAL A 333 -8.84 -22.95 -16.60
CA VAL A 333 -8.62 -23.35 -18.01
C VAL A 333 -9.93 -23.78 -18.68
N THR A 334 -10.76 -24.52 -17.94
CA THR A 334 -12.08 -24.98 -18.42
C THR A 334 -13.22 -24.05 -18.00
N ARG A 335 -13.00 -23.24 -16.96
CA ARG A 335 -13.99 -22.38 -16.26
C ARG A 335 -15.19 -23.14 -15.73
N ASP A 336 -15.92 -22.48 -14.82
CA ASP A 336 -17.12 -23.06 -14.19
C ASP A 336 -16.88 -24.49 -13.69
N ASN A 337 -15.74 -24.69 -13.00
CA ASN A 337 -15.25 -26.01 -12.63
C ASN A 337 -14.58 -26.02 -11.26
N VAL A 338 -14.35 -27.22 -10.73
CA VAL A 338 -13.67 -27.47 -9.46
C VAL A 338 -12.46 -28.39 -9.72
N ALA A 339 -11.29 -27.99 -9.25
CA ALA A 339 -10.10 -28.84 -9.22
C ALA A 339 -9.62 -29.09 -7.78
N VAL A 340 -9.19 -30.28 -7.50
CA VAL A 340 -8.79 -30.75 -6.16
C VAL A 340 -7.36 -31.28 -6.21
N ALA A 341 -6.50 -30.83 -5.29
CA ALA A 341 -5.12 -31.26 -5.24
C ALA A 341 -5.01 -32.81 -5.12
N GLY A 342 -4.15 -33.38 -5.97
CA GLY A 342 -3.98 -34.82 -6.09
C GLY A 342 -5.12 -35.56 -6.81
N ARG A 343 -6.17 -34.87 -7.26
CA ARG A 343 -7.29 -35.48 -8.01
C ARG A 343 -7.58 -34.80 -9.34
N GLY A 344 -7.09 -33.58 -9.55
CA GLY A 344 -7.39 -32.78 -10.75
C GLY A 344 -8.84 -32.30 -10.78
N LEU A 345 -9.38 -32.09 -11.98
CA LEU A 345 -10.76 -31.63 -12.19
C LEU A 345 -11.77 -32.66 -11.71
N VAL A 346 -12.65 -32.25 -10.79
CA VAL A 346 -13.72 -33.11 -10.20
C VAL A 346 -15.13 -32.62 -10.56
N GLY A 347 -15.24 -31.51 -11.28
CA GLY A 347 -16.51 -30.97 -11.76
C GLY A 347 -17.11 -31.79 -12.91
N ARG A 348 -18.43 -31.61 -13.14
CA ARG A 348 -19.11 -32.29 -14.25
C ARG A 348 -18.55 -31.80 -15.60
N PRO A 349 -18.31 -32.71 -16.56
CA PRO A 349 -17.95 -32.28 -17.91
C PRO A 349 -19.06 -31.35 -18.43
N HIS A 350 -18.68 -30.19 -18.91
CA HIS A 350 -19.57 -29.21 -19.51
C HIS A 350 -20.35 -29.91 -20.65
N ALA A 351 -21.66 -30.04 -20.49
CA ALA A 351 -22.48 -30.46 -21.62
C ALA A 351 -22.30 -29.41 -22.71
N ALA A 352 -21.68 -29.85 -23.84
CA ALA A 352 -21.41 -28.99 -24.96
C ALA A 352 -22.69 -28.23 -25.32
N ARG A 353 -22.68 -26.90 -25.21
CA ARG A 353 -23.70 -26.04 -25.78
C ARG A 353 -23.69 -26.27 -27.31
N THR A 354 -24.56 -27.15 -27.77
CA THR A 354 -24.93 -27.24 -29.19
C THR A 354 -25.76 -25.99 -29.49
N GLY A 355 -25.10 -24.93 -29.89
CA GLY A 355 -25.68 -23.69 -30.36
C GLY A 355 -24.76 -23.13 -31.42
N SER A 356 -25.12 -23.37 -32.68
CA SER A 356 -24.50 -22.81 -33.89
C SER A 356 -24.48 -21.28 -33.79
N GLY A 357 -23.29 -20.68 -33.76
CA GLY A 357 -23.13 -19.23 -33.83
C GLY A 357 -21.67 -18.81 -33.74
N SER A 358 -21.06 -18.67 -34.96
CA SER A 358 -19.80 -17.91 -35.22
C SER A 358 -18.55 -18.28 -34.41
N ARG A 359 -17.81 -19.23 -34.95
CA ARG A 359 -16.35 -19.31 -34.87
C ARG A 359 -15.75 -18.09 -35.59
N GLN A 360 -15.37 -17.04 -34.84
CA GLN A 360 -14.31 -16.10 -35.25
C GLN A 360 -13.88 -15.31 -34.02
N ALA A 361 -12.54 -15.14 -33.85
CA ALA A 361 -11.86 -14.37 -32.83
C ALA A 361 -11.65 -15.03 -31.45
N VAL A 362 -10.90 -16.13 -31.36
CA VAL A 362 -10.05 -16.44 -30.18
C VAL A 362 -8.73 -17.03 -30.72
N GLY A 363 -7.90 -16.14 -31.18
CA GLY A 363 -6.54 -16.44 -31.56
C GLY A 363 -5.79 -15.12 -31.69
N GLU A 364 -5.36 -14.55 -30.58
CA GLU A 364 -4.34 -13.51 -30.48
C GLU A 364 -4.60 -12.67 -29.19
N ILE A 365 -4.33 -13.16 -28.01
CA ILE A 365 -3.99 -12.41 -26.80
C ILE A 365 -3.31 -13.36 -25.78
N TYR A 366 -2.23 -14.01 -26.15
CA TYR A 366 -1.32 -14.64 -25.20
C TYR A 366 0.12 -14.62 -25.73
N ALA A 367 0.64 -13.40 -25.90
CA ALA A 367 2.08 -13.17 -25.96
C ALA A 367 2.33 -11.86 -25.20
N GLY A 368 2.87 -11.93 -24.00
CA GLY A 368 3.33 -10.76 -23.26
C GLY A 368 2.88 -10.70 -21.79
N ARG A 369 3.22 -11.69 -21.00
CA ARG A 369 3.52 -11.48 -19.57
C ARG A 369 4.80 -12.23 -19.26
N GLU A 370 5.90 -11.52 -19.44
CA GLU A 370 7.17 -11.87 -18.83
C GLU A 370 7.00 -11.90 -17.32
N ALA A 371 7.55 -12.94 -16.73
CA ALA A 371 7.62 -13.15 -15.29
C ALA A 371 8.30 -11.95 -14.63
N LEU A 372 7.62 -11.33 -13.69
CA LEU A 372 8.23 -10.39 -12.74
C LEU A 372 9.29 -11.14 -11.92
N PRO A 373 10.49 -10.58 -11.76
CA PRO A 373 11.54 -11.20 -10.97
C PRO A 373 11.13 -11.25 -9.50
N ARG A 374 11.24 -12.45 -8.93
CA ARG A 374 11.25 -12.66 -7.49
C ARG A 374 12.59 -12.18 -7.00
N ASP A 375 12.59 -11.20 -6.08
CA ASP A 375 13.61 -11.17 -5.03
C ASP A 375 13.26 -10.16 -3.94
N ARG A 376 13.17 -10.74 -2.75
CA ARG A 376 13.34 -10.31 -1.35
C ARG A 376 12.19 -9.60 -0.66
#